data_b1336325fda7c73527c848f1ea743aa3
#
_entry.id   b1336325fda7c73527c848f1ea743aa3
#
_cell.length_a   1.000
_cell.length_b   1.000
_cell.length_c   1.000
_cell.angle_alpha   90.00
_cell.angle_beta   90.00
_cell.angle_gamma   90.00
#
_symmetry.space_group_name_H-M   'P 1'
#
loop_
_entity.id
_entity.type
_entity.pdbx_description
1 polymer ?
#
loop_
_entity_poly.entity_id
_entity_poly.type
_entity_poly.pdbx_seq_one_letter_code
_entity_poly.pdbx_strand_id
1 'polypeptide(L)'
;MALYTKEQIEKANSVSLEVYLGLRGEKLKRVGSEYILIYRDSTGEHDSISIRGNRWYDHKNMVGGYTIKLMQEFYGLNFREAVKELLNGETPMIEYKNNNAVDNATDKNEHKSFSLPEKVPDMRRLFAYLTKARFINQKIVQAFIEKNILYQEKKHGNIVFVGTDNDGNHKSASEKSTVSNSSGFKMTVSGSDFNYGFCWRGSSERLFVFEAAVDLLSYISINRENWRDNSYLSLDGLSLKPLIRFLEENKMIKEINICLDYDPAGIEAAEKIRDTLLERGYTLEQVKRLYPVYKDWNEQLKTENGVSPIPAKTHPKKDVYNKMIGLLIKINEKAENSYIQWRNKCFEKYGRDFYLAQIKKELCKIEDSVKNGGNNIKQIEAGVLRIADLSVYLMCMEGNKSYRETLCVIEKEYKVYKDKGHLSRRIEDLKREIDCLSKDMEKSGQSLFLLAKSVADTAIRTEIYIKTDYASDMERKHNFEKSPKKDVMKNEITHIKGDEEQCLTL
;
A
#
# COMPACT_ATOMS: atom_id res chain seq x y z
N MET A 1 -14.06 -31.62 9.79
CA MET A 1 -12.86 -32.43 10.05
C MET A 1 -11.64 -31.65 9.57
N ALA A 2 -10.64 -31.44 10.45
CA ALA A 2 -9.37 -30.87 10.05
C ALA A 2 -8.65 -31.85 9.10
N LEU A 3 -8.28 -31.42 7.91
CA LEU A 3 -7.66 -32.26 6.87
C LEU A 3 -6.19 -32.57 7.13
N TYR A 4 -5.54 -31.80 8.02
CA TYR A 4 -4.14 -31.93 8.38
C TYR A 4 -4.02 -32.01 9.89
N THR A 5 -3.07 -32.84 10.37
CA THR A 5 -2.74 -32.91 11.80
C THR A 5 -1.98 -31.65 12.23
N LYS A 6 -1.95 -31.42 13.56
CA LYS A 6 -1.19 -30.30 14.13
C LYS A 6 0.30 -30.37 13.76
N GLU A 7 0.86 -31.57 13.78
CA GLU A 7 2.26 -31.83 13.38
C GLU A 7 2.54 -31.51 11.93
N GLN A 8 1.59 -31.84 11.03
CA GLN A 8 1.71 -31.49 9.59
C GLN A 8 1.68 -29.98 9.38
N ILE A 9 0.84 -29.26 10.12
CA ILE A 9 0.76 -27.78 10.04
C ILE A 9 2.05 -27.15 10.59
N GLU A 10 2.58 -27.67 11.70
CA GLU A 10 3.85 -27.21 12.28
C GLU A 10 5.02 -27.48 11.31
N LYS A 11 5.06 -28.66 10.70
CA LYS A 11 6.06 -29.03 9.69
C LYS A 11 5.99 -28.07 8.47
N ALA A 12 4.82 -27.78 7.95
CA ALA A 12 4.65 -26.85 6.85
C ALA A 12 5.10 -25.43 7.21
N ASN A 13 4.81 -24.97 8.44
CA ASN A 13 5.26 -23.67 8.93
C ASN A 13 6.76 -23.59 9.26
N SER A 14 7.46 -24.73 9.40
CA SER A 14 8.91 -24.77 9.66
C SER A 14 9.77 -24.65 8.40
N VAL A 15 9.17 -24.68 7.23
CA VAL A 15 9.88 -24.53 5.94
C VAL A 15 10.54 -23.15 5.85
N SER A 16 11.85 -23.11 5.54
CA SER A 16 12.58 -21.86 5.34
C SER A 16 12.09 -21.11 4.11
N LEU A 17 11.62 -19.89 4.32
CA LEU A 17 11.18 -19.02 3.22
C LEU A 17 12.33 -18.58 2.32
N GLU A 18 13.51 -18.39 2.85
CA GLU A 18 14.70 -18.00 2.07
C GLU A 18 15.02 -19.06 1.02
N VAL A 19 15.05 -20.32 1.45
CA VAL A 19 15.30 -21.46 0.57
C VAL A 19 14.12 -21.68 -0.38
N TYR A 20 12.92 -21.72 0.16
CA TYR A 20 11.72 -22.00 -0.62
C TYR A 20 11.50 -20.98 -1.75
N LEU A 21 11.58 -19.68 -1.44
CA LEU A 21 11.41 -18.61 -2.42
C LEU A 21 12.57 -18.56 -3.43
N GLY A 22 13.81 -18.79 -2.98
CA GLY A 22 14.97 -18.87 -3.85
C GLY A 22 14.86 -20.01 -4.88
N LEU A 23 14.41 -21.19 -4.46
CA LEU A 23 14.15 -22.33 -5.35
C LEU A 23 12.99 -22.09 -6.33
N ARG A 24 12.08 -21.18 -6.01
CA ARG A 24 11.00 -20.73 -6.89
C ARG A 24 11.43 -19.64 -7.87
N GLY A 25 12.68 -19.19 -7.79
CA GLY A 25 13.20 -18.11 -8.64
C GLY A 25 12.77 -16.71 -8.22
N GLU A 26 12.23 -16.57 -7.00
CA GLU A 26 11.88 -15.24 -6.46
C GLU A 26 13.16 -14.45 -6.19
N LYS A 27 13.10 -13.16 -6.48
CA LYS A 27 14.24 -12.25 -6.30
C LYS A 27 14.38 -11.85 -4.85
N LEU A 28 15.40 -12.40 -4.18
CA LEU A 28 15.72 -12.08 -2.78
C LEU A 28 16.99 -11.22 -2.71
N LYS A 29 16.92 -10.11 -1.96
CA LYS A 29 18.06 -9.23 -1.68
C LYS A 29 18.45 -9.37 -0.21
N ARG A 30 19.70 -9.78 0.06
CA ARG A 30 20.20 -9.88 1.43
C ARG A 30 20.48 -8.50 2.03
N VAL A 31 19.95 -8.24 3.23
CA VAL A 31 20.14 -7.00 3.99
C VAL A 31 20.48 -7.39 5.44
N GLY A 32 21.76 -7.40 5.78
CA GLY A 32 22.22 -7.84 7.10
C GLY A 32 21.93 -9.32 7.35
N SER A 33 21.13 -9.62 8.38
CA SER A 33 20.69 -10.97 8.77
C SER A 33 19.35 -11.39 8.16
N GLU A 34 18.76 -10.57 7.30
CA GLU A 34 17.45 -10.79 6.70
C GLU A 34 17.53 -10.75 5.18
N TYR A 35 16.49 -11.25 4.54
CA TYR A 35 16.28 -11.11 3.10
C TYR A 35 15.07 -10.23 2.84
N ILE A 36 15.15 -9.42 1.80
CA ILE A 36 14.04 -8.63 1.28
C ILE A 36 13.54 -9.29 0.01
N LEU A 37 12.25 -9.62 -0.04
CA LEU A 37 11.60 -10.14 -1.23
C LEU A 37 11.28 -8.97 -2.17
N ILE A 38 11.87 -9.02 -3.37
CA ILE A 38 11.60 -8.06 -4.44
C ILE A 38 10.52 -8.64 -5.34
N TYR A 39 9.34 -8.04 -5.32
CA TYR A 39 8.22 -8.50 -6.14
C TYR A 39 7.59 -7.35 -6.93
N ARG A 40 6.82 -7.70 -7.95
CA ARG A 40 6.13 -6.74 -8.82
C ARG A 40 4.63 -6.99 -8.79
N ASP A 41 3.86 -5.92 -8.67
CA ASP A 41 2.41 -5.96 -8.82
C ASP A 41 1.93 -4.86 -9.79
N SER A 42 0.61 -4.62 -9.84
CA SER A 42 0.01 -3.60 -10.70
C SER A 42 0.47 -2.17 -10.36
N THR A 43 1.03 -1.94 -9.16
CA THR A 43 1.52 -0.63 -8.70
C THR A 43 3.02 -0.44 -8.95
N GLY A 44 3.76 -1.50 -9.27
CA GLY A 44 5.19 -1.46 -9.58
C GLY A 44 6.03 -2.51 -8.86
N GLU A 45 7.35 -2.28 -8.77
CA GLU A 45 8.28 -3.13 -8.03
C GLU A 45 8.30 -2.71 -6.55
N HIS A 46 8.26 -3.69 -5.64
CA HIS A 46 8.19 -3.53 -4.20
C HIS A 46 9.30 -4.30 -3.49
N ASP A 47 9.74 -3.77 -2.35
CA ASP A 47 10.75 -4.33 -1.46
C ASP A 47 10.32 -4.25 0.03
N SER A 48 9.01 -4.32 0.28
CA SER A 48 8.43 -4.12 1.62
C SER A 48 8.40 -5.38 2.49
N ILE A 49 8.68 -6.56 1.94
CA ILE A 49 8.58 -7.83 2.67
C ILE A 49 9.96 -8.27 3.13
N SER A 50 10.18 -8.25 4.45
CA SER A 50 11.36 -8.83 5.07
C SER A 50 11.14 -10.29 5.46
N ILE A 51 12.18 -11.12 5.31
CA ILE A 51 12.17 -12.57 5.54
C ILE A 51 13.35 -12.94 6.43
N ARG A 52 13.08 -13.77 7.44
CA ARG A 52 14.09 -14.35 8.31
C ARG A 52 13.69 -15.80 8.68
N GLY A 53 14.35 -16.76 8.05
CA GLY A 53 14.01 -18.18 8.22
C GLY A 53 12.60 -18.49 7.73
N ASN A 54 11.74 -18.95 8.61
CA ASN A 54 10.34 -19.25 8.31
C ASN A 54 9.36 -18.11 8.68
N ARG A 55 9.88 -16.94 9.01
CA ARG A 55 9.08 -15.75 9.35
C ARG A 55 9.23 -14.69 8.31
N TRP A 56 8.16 -13.93 8.10
CA TRP A 56 8.13 -12.79 7.21
C TRP A 56 7.30 -11.65 7.80
N TYR A 57 7.59 -10.44 7.33
CA TYR A 57 6.83 -9.26 7.68
C TYR A 57 6.79 -8.27 6.51
N ASP A 58 5.59 -7.87 6.11
CA ASP A 58 5.37 -6.83 5.12
C ASP A 58 5.21 -5.48 5.80
N HIS A 59 6.23 -4.66 5.72
CA HIS A 59 6.28 -3.33 6.34
C HIS A 59 5.27 -2.35 5.74
N LYS A 60 4.91 -2.53 4.46
CA LYS A 60 3.90 -1.71 3.79
C LYS A 60 2.50 -2.00 4.35
N ASN A 61 2.20 -3.27 4.57
CA ASN A 61 0.87 -3.73 4.94
C ASN A 61 0.71 -4.00 6.44
N MET A 62 1.81 -3.94 7.20
CA MET A 62 1.83 -4.24 8.63
C MET A 62 1.31 -5.65 8.94
N VAL A 63 1.58 -6.60 8.06
CA VAL A 63 1.15 -8.00 8.15
C VAL A 63 2.36 -8.89 8.11
N GLY A 64 2.38 -9.91 8.95
CA GLY A 64 3.44 -10.88 8.99
C GLY A 64 2.96 -12.23 9.48
N GLY A 65 3.85 -13.21 9.50
CA GLY A 65 3.51 -14.56 9.94
C GLY A 65 4.57 -15.60 9.61
N TYR A 66 4.11 -16.83 9.57
CA TYR A 66 4.89 -18.00 9.18
C TYR A 66 4.64 -18.37 7.71
N THR A 67 5.34 -19.40 7.24
CA THR A 67 5.38 -19.81 5.84
C THR A 67 4.01 -20.05 5.23
N ILE A 68 3.10 -20.77 5.89
CA ILE A 68 1.73 -21.00 5.39
C ILE A 68 1.03 -19.66 5.11
N LYS A 69 1.15 -18.70 6.03
CA LYS A 69 0.49 -17.40 5.88
C LYS A 69 1.08 -16.58 4.73
N LEU A 70 2.37 -16.66 4.47
CA LEU A 70 2.96 -16.03 3.27
C LEU A 70 2.37 -16.64 1.99
N MET A 71 2.24 -17.98 1.95
CA MET A 71 1.65 -18.66 0.79
C MET A 71 0.21 -18.21 0.51
N GLN A 72 -0.55 -17.96 1.57
CA GLN A 72 -1.92 -17.46 1.45
C GLN A 72 -1.98 -15.99 1.01
N GLU A 73 -1.20 -15.12 1.66
CA GLU A 73 -1.25 -13.67 1.43
C GLU A 73 -0.54 -13.26 0.13
N PHE A 74 0.56 -13.91 -0.21
CA PHE A 74 1.39 -13.52 -1.35
C PHE A 74 1.03 -14.29 -2.63
N TYR A 75 0.74 -15.60 -2.55
CA TYR A 75 0.41 -16.42 -3.71
C TYR A 75 -1.09 -16.70 -3.86
N GLY A 76 -1.94 -16.20 -2.96
CA GLY A 76 -3.39 -16.37 -3.02
C GLY A 76 -3.87 -17.83 -2.85
N LEU A 77 -3.03 -18.70 -2.27
CA LEU A 77 -3.39 -20.10 -2.03
C LEU A 77 -4.35 -20.18 -0.84
N ASN A 78 -5.33 -21.09 -0.89
CA ASN A 78 -6.08 -21.40 0.31
C ASN A 78 -5.24 -22.22 1.29
N PHE A 79 -5.68 -22.35 2.55
CA PHE A 79 -4.93 -23.04 3.60
C PHE A 79 -4.53 -24.47 3.20
N ARG A 80 -5.45 -25.22 2.56
CA ARG A 80 -5.18 -26.61 2.12
C ARG A 80 -4.14 -26.67 1.00
N GLU A 81 -4.24 -25.78 0.05
CA GLU A 81 -3.28 -25.67 -1.06
C GLU A 81 -1.89 -25.29 -0.52
N ALA A 82 -1.82 -24.33 0.38
CA ALA A 82 -0.57 -23.91 0.98
C ALA A 82 0.11 -25.04 1.78
N VAL A 83 -0.63 -25.74 2.65
CA VAL A 83 -0.08 -26.88 3.42
C VAL A 83 0.31 -28.04 2.51
N LYS A 84 -0.53 -28.35 1.51
CA LYS A 84 -0.22 -29.40 0.53
C LYS A 84 1.07 -29.11 -0.23
N GLU A 85 1.24 -27.89 -0.69
CA GLU A 85 2.42 -27.43 -1.44
C GLU A 85 3.69 -27.54 -0.58
N LEU A 86 3.63 -27.07 0.65
CA LEU A 86 4.75 -27.08 1.58
C LEU A 86 5.16 -28.48 2.07
N LEU A 87 4.21 -29.43 2.14
CA LEU A 87 4.48 -30.80 2.55
C LEU A 87 4.94 -31.70 1.39
N ASN A 88 4.49 -31.43 0.15
CA ASN A 88 4.84 -32.21 -1.04
C ASN A 88 6.09 -31.67 -1.74
N GLY A 89 6.57 -30.49 -1.37
CA GLY A 89 7.84 -29.94 -1.81
C GLY A 89 8.97 -30.66 -1.09
N GLU A 90 9.94 -31.19 -1.81
CA GLU A 90 11.25 -31.63 -1.27
C GLU A 90 12.10 -30.41 -0.88
N THR A 91 11.52 -29.45 -0.19
CA THR A 91 12.25 -28.28 0.32
C THR A 91 13.13 -28.78 1.46
N PRO A 92 14.45 -28.58 1.42
CA PRO A 92 15.30 -28.95 2.55
C PRO A 92 14.80 -28.26 3.80
N MET A 93 14.41 -29.03 4.81
CA MET A 93 14.18 -28.52 6.14
C MET A 93 15.57 -28.15 6.67
N ILE A 94 15.90 -26.88 6.72
CA ILE A 94 17.05 -26.45 7.49
C ILE A 94 16.67 -26.71 8.94
N GLU A 95 17.20 -27.80 9.51
CA GLU A 95 17.28 -27.90 10.95
C GLU A 95 18.16 -26.77 11.43
N TYR A 96 17.55 -25.67 11.81
CA TYR A 96 18.23 -24.73 12.70
C TYR A 96 18.55 -25.54 13.96
N LYS A 97 19.78 -26.03 14.05
CA LYS A 97 20.32 -26.44 15.35
C LYS A 97 20.15 -25.23 16.26
N ASN A 98 19.08 -25.24 17.01
CA ASN A 98 18.93 -24.41 18.17
C ASN A 98 20.05 -24.80 19.15
N ASN A 99 21.24 -24.23 18.94
CA ASN A 99 22.25 -24.17 19.98
C ASN A 99 21.81 -23.05 20.96
N ASN A 100 20.62 -23.20 21.50
CA ASN A 100 20.26 -22.56 22.76
C ASN A 100 19.26 -23.47 23.42
N ALA A 101 19.74 -24.06 24.50
CA ALA A 101 18.92 -24.71 25.52
C ALA A 101 17.67 -23.86 25.79
N VAL A 102 16.59 -24.55 26.08
CA VAL A 102 15.36 -23.99 26.61
C VAL A 102 15.72 -23.23 27.90
N ASP A 103 16.10 -22.00 27.74
CA ASP A 103 15.97 -21.03 28.81
C ASP A 103 14.59 -20.42 28.68
N ASN A 104 13.81 -20.53 29.71
CA ASN A 104 12.55 -19.85 29.90
C ASN A 104 12.72 -18.41 29.47
N ALA A 105 12.19 -18.08 28.28
CA ALA A 105 12.20 -16.74 27.78
C ALA A 105 11.20 -15.90 28.56
N THR A 106 11.65 -15.42 29.71
CA THR A 106 11.32 -14.08 30.13
C THR A 106 11.76 -13.16 28.98
N ASP A 107 10.85 -12.36 28.45
CA ASP A 107 11.06 -11.30 27.49
C ASP A 107 12.34 -10.48 27.84
N LYS A 108 13.47 -10.90 27.31
CA LYS A 108 14.62 -10.04 27.15
C LYS A 108 14.62 -9.52 25.71
N ASN A 109 13.70 -8.63 25.41
CA ASN A 109 13.98 -7.54 24.51
C ASN A 109 15.17 -6.79 25.12
N GLU A 110 16.39 -7.17 24.76
CA GLU A 110 17.50 -6.26 24.87
C GLU A 110 17.16 -5.07 23.97
N HIS A 111 16.53 -4.06 24.55
CA HIS A 111 16.41 -2.74 23.96
C HIS A 111 17.85 -2.27 23.71
N LYS A 112 18.35 -2.42 22.48
CA LYS A 112 19.58 -1.75 22.09
C LYS A 112 19.35 -0.28 22.37
N SER A 113 20.08 0.27 23.32
CA SER A 113 19.97 1.68 23.68
C SER A 113 20.18 2.51 22.42
N PHE A 114 19.25 3.42 22.13
CA PHE A 114 19.38 4.34 21.02
C PHE A 114 20.59 5.25 21.24
N SER A 115 21.49 5.28 20.30
CA SER A 115 22.62 6.23 20.28
C SER A 115 22.80 6.79 18.88
N LEU A 116 22.99 8.08 18.80
CA LEU A 116 23.23 8.76 17.54
C LEU A 116 24.62 8.41 16.96
N PRO A 117 24.75 8.25 15.64
CA PRO A 117 26.04 8.17 14.96
C PRO A 117 26.94 9.40 15.26
N GLU A 118 28.25 9.17 15.40
CA GLU A 118 29.19 10.23 15.70
C GLU A 118 29.20 11.30 14.60
N LYS A 119 29.08 12.58 15.02
CA LYS A 119 29.02 13.72 14.12
C LYS A 119 30.43 14.12 13.69
N VAL A 120 30.62 14.49 12.43
CA VAL A 120 31.85 15.09 11.93
C VAL A 120 31.77 16.62 11.95
N PRO A 121 32.87 17.34 12.26
CA PRO A 121 32.89 18.81 12.22
C PRO A 121 32.70 19.38 10.80
N ASP A 122 33.28 18.73 9.79
CA ASP A 122 33.22 19.13 8.40
C ASP A 122 32.07 18.42 7.66
N MET A 123 31.04 19.17 7.28
CA MET A 123 29.83 18.66 6.65
C MET A 123 29.82 18.88 5.12
N ARG A 124 30.97 18.93 4.46
CA ARG A 124 31.07 19.22 3.02
C ARG A 124 30.24 18.27 2.14
N ARG A 125 30.21 16.96 2.44
CA ARG A 125 29.43 15.98 1.67
C ARG A 125 27.93 16.21 1.83
N LEU A 126 27.49 16.50 3.05
CA LEU A 126 26.10 16.84 3.34
C LEU A 126 25.67 18.07 2.52
N PHE A 127 26.45 19.16 2.59
CA PHE A 127 26.15 20.36 1.82
C PHE A 127 26.18 20.08 0.32
N ALA A 128 27.20 19.41 -0.21
CA ALA A 128 27.29 19.08 -1.63
C ALA A 128 26.08 18.26 -2.08
N TYR A 129 25.67 17.26 -1.32
CA TYR A 129 24.50 16.45 -1.64
C TYR A 129 23.22 17.27 -1.60
N LEU A 130 22.91 17.94 -0.49
CA LEU A 130 21.65 18.64 -0.32
C LEU A 130 21.55 19.89 -1.20
N THR A 131 22.65 20.67 -1.37
CA THR A 131 22.55 21.94 -2.10
C THR A 131 22.89 21.84 -3.59
N LYS A 132 23.77 20.89 -4.00
CA LYS A 132 24.17 20.75 -5.40
C LYS A 132 23.43 19.64 -6.12
N ALA A 133 23.24 18.47 -5.47
CA ALA A 133 22.53 17.36 -6.10
C ALA A 133 21.01 17.43 -5.90
N ARG A 134 20.53 18.04 -4.81
CA ARG A 134 19.11 18.15 -4.45
C ARG A 134 18.55 19.56 -4.53
N PHE A 135 19.40 20.58 -4.79
CA PHE A 135 19.06 22.00 -4.94
C PHE A 135 18.37 22.64 -3.72
N ILE A 136 18.45 22.00 -2.56
CA ILE A 136 17.89 22.51 -1.31
C ILE A 136 18.63 23.80 -0.90
N ASN A 137 17.87 24.79 -0.48
CA ASN A 137 18.42 26.09 -0.11
C ASN A 137 19.39 25.97 1.07
N GLN A 138 20.61 26.51 0.92
CA GLN A 138 21.67 26.41 1.92
C GLN A 138 21.27 26.97 3.29
N LYS A 139 20.51 28.08 3.35
CA LYS A 139 20.06 28.68 4.63
C LYS A 139 19.08 27.76 5.38
N ILE A 140 18.29 26.98 4.65
CA ILE A 140 17.38 25.97 5.23
C ILE A 140 18.22 24.82 5.81
N VAL A 141 19.16 24.26 5.03
CA VAL A 141 20.07 23.22 5.52
C VAL A 141 20.78 23.67 6.79
N GLN A 142 21.31 24.88 6.79
CA GLN A 142 22.01 25.46 7.94
C GLN A 142 21.11 25.56 9.18
N ALA A 143 19.86 25.99 9.03
CA ALA A 143 18.91 26.11 10.15
C ALA A 143 18.63 24.76 10.84
N PHE A 144 18.52 23.66 10.07
CA PHE A 144 18.35 22.32 10.63
C PHE A 144 19.62 21.78 11.30
N ILE A 145 20.80 22.14 10.78
CA ILE A 145 22.09 21.81 11.41
C ILE A 145 22.24 22.54 12.75
N GLU A 146 21.90 23.81 12.83
CA GLU A 146 21.92 24.62 14.05
C GLU A 146 21.01 24.06 15.15
N LYS A 147 19.90 23.45 14.76
CA LYS A 147 19.00 22.70 15.69
C LYS A 147 19.52 21.32 16.09
N ASN A 148 20.71 20.90 15.61
CA ASN A 148 21.29 19.57 15.84
C ASN A 148 20.40 18.38 15.43
N ILE A 149 19.51 18.57 14.46
CA ILE A 149 18.63 17.51 13.93
C ILE A 149 19.04 17.06 12.51
N LEU A 150 20.07 17.69 11.94
CA LEU A 150 20.63 17.35 10.63
C LEU A 150 22.16 17.46 10.71
N TYR A 151 22.87 16.37 10.35
CA TYR A 151 24.33 16.40 10.32
C TYR A 151 24.91 15.29 9.45
N GLN A 152 26.24 15.34 9.20
CA GLN A 152 26.98 14.29 8.53
C GLN A 152 27.65 13.39 9.59
N GLU A 153 27.45 12.06 9.47
CA GLU A 153 28.12 11.10 10.35
C GLU A 153 29.57 10.86 9.90
N LYS A 154 30.42 10.42 10.84
CA LYS A 154 31.86 10.32 10.68
C LYS A 154 32.32 9.09 9.88
N LYS A 155 31.67 7.96 10.05
CA LYS A 155 32.16 6.67 9.57
C LYS A 155 32.09 6.51 8.05
N HIS A 156 30.96 6.88 7.45
CA HIS A 156 30.70 6.71 6.01
C HIS A 156 30.44 8.05 5.30
N GLY A 157 30.24 9.14 6.05
CA GLY A 157 29.87 10.44 5.52
C GLY A 157 28.41 10.52 5.08
N ASN A 158 27.55 9.67 5.64
CA ASN A 158 26.11 9.70 5.41
C ASN A 158 25.49 10.93 6.06
N ILE A 159 24.32 11.32 5.57
CA ILE A 159 23.48 12.34 6.20
C ILE A 159 22.62 11.67 7.26
N VAL A 160 22.57 12.24 8.45
CA VAL A 160 21.71 11.81 9.55
C VAL A 160 20.57 12.80 9.72
N PHE A 161 19.34 12.30 9.66
CA PHE A 161 18.12 13.03 9.95
C PHE A 161 17.60 12.55 11.31
N VAL A 162 17.45 13.45 12.27
CA VAL A 162 17.12 13.11 13.67
C VAL A 162 15.68 13.49 13.98
N GLY A 163 14.92 12.54 14.50
CA GLY A 163 13.57 12.75 15.06
C GLY A 163 13.67 13.06 16.55
N THR A 164 12.92 14.08 16.99
CA THR A 164 12.92 14.57 18.37
C THR A 164 11.53 14.59 18.98
N ASP A 165 11.44 14.52 20.31
CA ASP A 165 10.22 14.86 21.04
C ASP A 165 10.06 16.41 21.20
N ASN A 166 9.03 16.85 21.92
CA ASN A 166 8.77 18.28 22.15
C ASN A 166 9.83 18.98 23.00
N ASP A 167 10.55 18.23 23.84
CA ASP A 167 11.62 18.77 24.68
C ASP A 167 12.95 18.83 23.92
N GLY A 168 12.98 18.38 22.65
CA GLY A 168 14.18 18.34 21.82
C GLY A 168 15.07 17.12 22.05
N ASN A 169 14.63 16.14 22.85
CA ASN A 169 15.38 14.91 23.06
C ASN A 169 15.36 14.06 21.78
N HIS A 170 16.50 13.53 21.40
CA HIS A 170 16.66 12.67 20.24
C HIS A 170 16.02 11.30 20.51
N LYS A 171 15.08 10.88 19.66
CA LYS A 171 14.32 9.63 19.81
C LYS A 171 14.53 8.65 18.66
N SER A 172 14.81 9.17 17.49
CA SER A 172 15.06 8.37 16.30
C SER A 172 16.08 9.03 15.40
N ALA A 173 16.67 8.26 14.49
CA ALA A 173 17.47 8.81 13.41
C ALA A 173 17.44 7.90 12.18
N SER A 174 17.53 8.50 11.00
CA SER A 174 17.76 7.77 9.76
C SER A 174 19.00 8.30 9.05
N GLU A 175 19.73 7.38 8.41
CA GLU A 175 20.92 7.67 7.62
C GLU A 175 20.60 7.56 6.12
N LYS A 176 21.14 8.50 5.35
CA LYS A 176 21.07 8.50 3.89
C LYS A 176 22.45 8.69 3.29
N SER A 177 22.81 7.80 2.35
CA SER A 177 24.08 7.92 1.61
C SER A 177 24.13 9.20 0.79
N THR A 178 25.32 9.83 0.80
CA THR A 178 25.68 10.97 -0.07
C THR A 178 26.25 10.54 -1.41
N VAL A 179 26.45 9.23 -1.66
CA VAL A 179 27.04 8.68 -2.89
C VAL A 179 25.96 8.53 -3.95
N SER A 180 26.13 9.23 -5.07
CA SER A 180 25.12 9.29 -6.15
C SER A 180 25.01 8.00 -6.99
N ASN A 181 26.05 7.17 -7.01
CA ASN A 181 26.16 6.00 -7.90
C ASN A 181 25.71 4.67 -7.28
N SER A 182 25.28 4.68 -6.02
CA SER A 182 24.68 3.50 -5.38
C SER A 182 23.17 3.65 -5.32
N SER A 183 22.43 2.56 -5.47
CA SER A 183 20.99 2.48 -5.14
C SER A 183 20.81 3.08 -3.74
N GLY A 184 20.27 4.30 -3.66
CA GLY A 184 20.31 5.19 -2.50
C GLY A 184 20.12 4.49 -1.16
N PHE A 185 21.22 4.19 -0.48
CA PHE A 185 21.20 3.59 0.84
C PHE A 185 20.44 4.50 1.82
N LYS A 186 19.45 3.94 2.49
CA LYS A 186 18.73 4.55 3.60
C LYS A 186 18.60 3.50 4.69
N MET A 187 18.88 3.85 5.92
CA MET A 187 18.79 2.96 7.07
C MET A 187 18.29 3.72 8.30
N THR A 188 17.45 3.10 9.09
CA THR A 188 17.12 3.60 10.42
C THR A 188 18.18 3.18 11.42
N VAL A 189 18.63 4.11 12.26
CA VAL A 189 19.62 3.86 13.31
C VAL A 189 19.05 2.89 14.35
N SER A 190 19.82 1.90 14.73
CA SER A 190 19.40 0.87 15.69
C SER A 190 18.96 1.47 17.03
N GLY A 191 17.86 0.97 17.60
CA GLY A 191 17.28 1.50 18.83
C GLY A 191 16.40 2.73 18.66
N SER A 192 16.20 3.24 17.43
CA SER A 192 15.28 4.35 17.14
C SER A 192 13.85 4.02 17.54
N ASP A 193 13.14 4.99 18.13
CA ASP A 193 11.72 4.95 18.36
C ASP A 193 10.98 5.39 17.08
N PHE A 194 10.29 4.45 16.42
CA PHE A 194 9.54 4.69 15.18
C PHE A 194 8.30 5.59 15.36
N ASN A 195 8.01 6.05 16.56
CA ASN A 195 6.96 7.06 16.80
C ASN A 195 7.45 8.48 16.52
N TYR A 196 8.74 8.69 16.25
CA TYR A 196 9.32 10.01 16.02
C TYR A 196 9.96 10.07 14.65
N GLY A 197 9.61 11.10 13.89
CA GLY A 197 10.17 11.40 12.58
C GLY A 197 11.03 12.68 12.60
N PHE A 198 11.85 12.86 11.56
CA PHE A 198 12.54 14.11 11.32
C PHE A 198 11.54 15.25 11.19
N CYS A 199 11.65 16.29 12.02
CA CYS A 199 10.65 17.33 12.09
C CYS A 199 11.21 18.71 12.41
N TRP A 200 10.44 19.73 12.03
CA TRP A 200 10.57 21.12 12.49
C TRP A 200 9.29 21.52 13.16
N ARG A 201 9.37 22.10 14.36
CA ARG A 201 8.22 22.63 15.09
C ARG A 201 8.19 24.14 14.98
N GLY A 202 7.14 24.66 14.37
CA GLY A 202 6.83 26.08 14.30
C GLY A 202 5.79 26.51 15.32
N SER A 203 5.40 27.77 15.27
CA SER A 203 4.42 28.37 16.19
C SER A 203 3.00 28.43 15.63
N SER A 204 2.80 28.16 14.34
CA SER A 204 1.48 28.17 13.71
C SER A 204 0.69 26.88 13.94
N GLU A 205 -0.61 26.91 13.69
CA GLU A 205 -1.51 25.75 13.79
C GLU A 205 -1.40 24.81 12.57
N ARG A 206 -0.41 24.99 11.66
CA ARG A 206 -0.26 24.26 10.40
C ARG A 206 0.85 23.23 10.47
N LEU A 207 0.53 22.01 10.05
CA LEU A 207 1.48 20.90 9.88
C LEU A 207 1.53 20.47 8.42
N PHE A 208 2.75 20.24 7.89
CA PHE A 208 3.00 19.65 6.58
C PHE A 208 3.70 18.31 6.76
N VAL A 209 3.16 17.25 6.13
CA VAL A 209 3.59 15.85 6.32
C VAL A 209 4.15 15.30 5.04
N PHE A 210 5.37 14.75 5.07
CA PHE A 210 6.11 14.25 3.91
C PHE A 210 6.50 12.78 4.08
N GLU A 211 6.72 12.09 2.96
CA GLU A 211 7.24 10.73 2.99
C GLU A 211 8.72 10.70 3.43
N ALA A 212 9.54 11.61 2.90
CA ALA A 212 10.97 11.65 3.18
C ALA A 212 11.46 13.04 3.61
N ALA A 213 12.55 13.05 4.39
CA ALA A 213 13.19 14.29 4.88
C ALA A 213 13.70 15.20 3.74
N VAL A 214 14.13 14.62 2.61
CA VAL A 214 14.56 15.39 1.43
C VAL A 214 13.41 16.17 0.83
N ASP A 215 12.20 15.58 0.76
CA ASP A 215 11.02 16.23 0.23
C ASP A 215 10.51 17.33 1.14
N LEU A 216 10.58 17.13 2.45
CA LEU A 216 10.33 18.18 3.45
C LEU A 216 11.24 19.40 3.24
N LEU A 217 12.54 19.19 3.11
CA LEU A 217 13.52 20.27 2.89
C LEU A 217 13.34 20.93 1.50
N SER A 218 12.94 20.15 0.50
CA SER A 218 12.64 20.64 -0.85
C SER A 218 11.41 21.53 -0.86
N TYR A 219 10.33 21.09 -0.21
CA TYR A 219 9.10 21.88 -0.06
C TYR A 219 9.36 23.23 0.61
N ILE A 220 10.13 23.24 1.70
CA ILE A 220 10.54 24.49 2.38
C ILE A 220 11.38 25.36 1.44
N SER A 221 12.22 24.75 0.60
CA SER A 221 13.06 25.48 -0.36
C SER A 221 12.25 26.16 -1.47
N ILE A 222 11.12 25.58 -1.85
CA ILE A 222 10.15 26.15 -2.78
C ILE A 222 9.31 27.24 -2.07
N ASN A 223 8.85 26.97 -0.85
CA ASN A 223 7.91 27.81 -0.09
C ASN A 223 8.63 28.48 1.09
N ARG A 224 9.48 29.49 0.80
CA ARG A 224 10.41 30.08 1.79
C ARG A 224 9.78 31.11 2.72
N GLU A 225 8.65 31.65 2.37
CA GLU A 225 8.00 32.71 3.17
C GLU A 225 7.49 32.15 4.49
N ASN A 226 7.89 32.76 5.59
CA ASN A 226 7.45 32.42 6.94
C ASN A 226 7.52 30.92 7.29
N TRP A 227 8.41 30.18 6.61
CA TRP A 227 8.49 28.72 6.77
C TRP A 227 8.74 28.30 8.22
N ARG A 228 9.48 29.11 9.00
CA ARG A 228 9.79 28.80 10.40
C ARG A 228 8.58 28.77 11.32
N ASP A 229 7.49 29.43 10.93
CA ASP A 229 6.27 29.47 11.70
C ASP A 229 5.45 28.19 11.57
N ASN A 230 5.63 27.45 10.49
CA ASN A 230 4.92 26.20 10.23
C ASN A 230 5.67 24.99 10.83
N SER A 231 4.90 23.93 11.10
CA SER A 231 5.47 22.65 11.48
C SER A 231 5.58 21.71 10.28
N TYR A 232 6.65 20.92 10.27
CA TYR A 232 6.96 19.97 9.20
C TYR A 232 7.38 18.63 9.79
N LEU A 233 6.89 17.52 9.22
CA LEU A 233 7.18 16.16 9.67
C LEU A 233 7.46 15.25 8.48
N SER A 234 8.57 14.52 8.53
CA SER A 234 8.84 13.38 7.67
C SER A 234 8.42 12.09 8.36
N LEU A 235 7.65 11.25 7.66
CA LEU A 235 7.27 9.92 8.15
C LEU A 235 8.40 8.90 8.04
N ASP A 236 9.44 9.24 7.28
CA ASP A 236 10.56 8.36 6.93
C ASP A 236 10.14 7.06 6.24
N GLY A 237 9.04 7.13 5.48
CA GLY A 237 8.29 6.10 4.79
C GLY A 237 6.80 6.39 4.83
N LEU A 238 5.97 5.34 4.92
CA LEU A 238 4.49 5.46 4.87
C LEU A 238 3.81 5.11 6.20
N SER A 239 4.56 4.98 7.30
CA SER A 239 4.01 4.70 8.64
C SER A 239 3.31 5.93 9.23
N LEU A 240 2.10 5.73 9.77
CA LEU A 240 1.36 6.80 10.44
C LEU A 240 1.85 7.10 11.86
N LYS A 241 2.67 6.24 12.46
CA LYS A 241 3.09 6.38 13.87
C LYS A 241 3.69 7.74 14.19
N PRO A 242 4.64 8.29 13.39
CA PRO A 242 5.21 9.60 13.67
C PRO A 242 4.18 10.73 13.63
N LEU A 243 3.22 10.67 12.69
CA LEU A 243 2.16 11.67 12.57
C LEU A 243 1.24 11.65 13.80
N ILE A 244 0.79 10.46 14.19
CA ILE A 244 -0.11 10.32 15.34
C ILE A 244 0.58 10.83 16.61
N ARG A 245 1.83 10.44 16.85
CA ARG A 245 2.60 10.90 18.00
C ARG A 245 2.81 12.42 17.99
N PHE A 246 3.17 12.97 16.82
CA PHE A 246 3.35 14.41 16.66
C PHE A 246 2.07 15.20 17.03
N LEU A 247 0.90 14.75 16.58
CA LEU A 247 -0.39 15.37 16.88
C LEU A 247 -0.83 15.18 18.34
N GLU A 248 -0.45 14.09 18.98
CA GLU A 248 -0.68 13.87 20.41
C GLU A 248 0.12 14.85 21.27
N GLU A 249 1.35 15.14 20.87
CA GLU A 249 2.24 16.08 21.55
C GLU A 249 1.93 17.56 21.21
N ASN A 250 1.36 17.86 20.03
CA ASN A 250 1.15 19.23 19.54
C ASN A 250 -0.33 19.52 19.28
N LYS A 251 -1.11 19.68 20.35
CA LYS A 251 -2.56 19.93 20.30
C LYS A 251 -2.97 21.25 19.64
N MET A 252 -2.01 22.14 19.41
CA MET A 252 -2.26 23.40 18.70
C MET A 252 -2.48 23.21 17.19
N ILE A 253 -2.10 22.07 16.61
CA ILE A 253 -2.24 21.81 15.17
C ILE A 253 -3.70 21.62 14.82
N LYS A 254 -4.23 22.47 13.92
CA LYS A 254 -5.60 22.44 13.42
C LYS A 254 -5.68 22.21 11.90
N GLU A 255 -4.62 22.50 11.16
CA GLU A 255 -4.55 22.27 9.71
C GLU A 255 -3.41 21.28 9.40
N ILE A 256 -3.74 20.19 8.73
CA ILE A 256 -2.80 19.13 8.36
C ILE A 256 -2.75 19.06 6.83
N ASN A 257 -1.58 19.35 6.28
CA ASN A 257 -1.32 19.29 4.85
C ASN A 257 -0.52 18.03 4.53
N ILE A 258 -1.14 17.06 3.86
CA ILE A 258 -0.52 15.80 3.45
C ILE A 258 0.22 16.03 2.14
N CYS A 259 1.56 15.98 2.17
CA CYS A 259 2.48 16.32 1.08
C CYS A 259 3.29 15.11 0.62
N LEU A 260 2.72 13.91 0.62
CA LEU A 260 3.39 12.67 0.20
C LEU A 260 3.66 12.67 -1.33
N ASP A 261 4.45 11.72 -1.80
CA ASP A 261 4.79 11.55 -3.20
C ASP A 261 3.55 11.43 -4.11
N TYR A 262 3.68 11.85 -5.36
CA TYR A 262 2.64 11.72 -6.37
C TYR A 262 2.90 10.46 -7.21
N ASP A 263 2.87 9.33 -6.51
CA ASP A 263 2.91 7.99 -7.08
C ASP A 263 1.85 7.08 -6.43
N PRO A 264 1.63 5.87 -6.90
CA PRO A 264 0.58 4.99 -6.38
C PRO A 264 0.66 4.76 -4.87
N ALA A 265 1.86 4.57 -4.33
CA ALA A 265 2.05 4.30 -2.90
C ALA A 265 1.75 5.53 -2.04
N GLY A 266 2.24 6.71 -2.45
CA GLY A 266 1.98 7.98 -1.78
C GLY A 266 0.52 8.41 -1.85
N ILE A 267 -0.19 8.12 -2.95
CA ILE A 267 -1.63 8.37 -3.09
C ILE A 267 -2.41 7.50 -2.09
N GLU A 268 -2.15 6.17 -2.07
CA GLU A 268 -2.81 5.24 -1.15
C GLU A 268 -2.56 5.60 0.32
N ALA A 269 -1.31 5.92 0.65
CA ALA A 269 -0.93 6.32 2.00
C ALA A 269 -1.60 7.63 2.43
N ALA A 270 -1.70 8.62 1.54
CA ALA A 270 -2.36 9.89 1.83
C ALA A 270 -3.86 9.72 2.12
N GLU A 271 -4.54 8.85 1.38
CA GLU A 271 -5.95 8.52 1.66
C GLU A 271 -6.12 7.81 2.99
N LYS A 272 -5.23 6.85 3.31
CA LYS A 272 -5.23 6.19 4.62
C LYS A 272 -4.98 7.17 5.77
N ILE A 273 -4.03 8.11 5.61
CA ILE A 273 -3.79 9.18 6.60
C ILE A 273 -5.05 10.00 6.80
N ARG A 274 -5.67 10.47 5.73
CA ARG A 274 -6.89 11.28 5.78
C ARG A 274 -8.00 10.55 6.53
N ASP A 275 -8.27 9.29 6.18
CA ASP A 275 -9.32 8.50 6.80
C ASP A 275 -9.04 8.29 8.30
N THR A 276 -7.81 7.95 8.67
CA THR A 276 -7.41 7.82 10.09
C THR A 276 -7.59 9.12 10.87
N LEU A 277 -7.30 10.28 10.26
CA LEU A 277 -7.49 11.58 10.91
C LEU A 277 -8.97 11.93 11.07
N LEU A 278 -9.81 11.63 10.07
CA LEU A 278 -11.27 11.81 10.17
C LEU A 278 -11.86 10.93 11.27
N GLU A 279 -11.44 9.67 11.40
CA GLU A 279 -11.82 8.78 12.50
C GLU A 279 -11.41 9.32 13.88
N ARG A 280 -10.35 10.12 13.93
CA ARG A 280 -9.87 10.79 15.15
C ARG A 280 -10.53 12.14 15.41
N GLY A 281 -11.53 12.54 14.61
CA GLY A 281 -12.35 13.74 14.81
C GLY A 281 -11.87 14.99 14.07
N TYR A 282 -10.87 14.91 13.18
CA TYR A 282 -10.55 16.01 12.28
C TYR A 282 -11.60 16.11 11.17
N THR A 283 -11.80 17.32 10.62
CA THR A 283 -12.72 17.56 9.50
C THR A 283 -12.00 17.57 8.15
N LEU A 284 -12.76 17.47 7.05
CA LEU A 284 -12.21 17.55 5.69
C LEU A 284 -11.55 18.91 5.37
N GLU A 285 -12.00 19.98 6.02
CA GLU A 285 -11.40 21.31 5.88
C GLU A 285 -10.04 21.40 6.60
N GLN A 286 -9.86 20.63 7.66
CA GLN A 286 -8.62 20.59 8.44
C GLN A 286 -7.55 19.68 7.79
N VAL A 287 -7.96 18.68 6.98
CA VAL A 287 -7.04 17.71 6.38
C VAL A 287 -7.02 17.89 4.86
N LYS A 288 -5.96 18.50 4.35
CA LYS A 288 -5.77 18.82 2.94
C LYS A 288 -4.72 17.94 2.31
N ARG A 289 -4.90 17.56 1.04
CA ARG A 289 -3.87 16.91 0.22
C ARG A 289 -3.23 17.94 -0.70
N LEU A 290 -1.93 18.12 -0.58
CA LEU A 290 -1.11 18.90 -1.51
C LEU A 290 -0.30 17.95 -2.39
N TYR A 291 -0.33 18.19 -3.70
CA TYR A 291 0.39 17.39 -4.68
C TYR A 291 1.61 18.15 -5.20
N PRO A 292 2.79 17.51 -5.29
CA PRO A 292 3.85 18.06 -6.13
C PRO A 292 3.43 17.99 -7.60
N VAL A 293 4.00 18.83 -8.44
CA VAL A 293 3.73 18.82 -9.91
C VAL A 293 4.29 17.54 -10.56
N TYR A 294 5.40 17.02 -10.03
CA TYR A 294 6.08 15.81 -10.49
C TYR A 294 5.99 14.69 -9.46
N LYS A 295 6.82 13.66 -9.58
CA LYS A 295 6.78 12.49 -8.69
C LYS A 295 6.84 12.86 -7.21
N ASP A 296 7.72 13.77 -6.83
CA ASP A 296 7.95 14.23 -5.45
C ASP A 296 8.38 15.71 -5.41
N TRP A 297 8.49 16.28 -4.21
CA TRP A 297 8.84 17.68 -4.03
C TRP A 297 10.28 17.99 -4.42
N ASN A 298 11.19 17.00 -4.35
CA ASN A 298 12.55 17.19 -4.80
C ASN A 298 12.64 17.24 -6.33
N GLU A 299 11.87 16.44 -7.04
CA GLU A 299 11.79 16.51 -8.50
C GLU A 299 11.21 17.85 -8.98
N GLN A 300 10.24 18.42 -8.25
CA GLN A 300 9.74 19.77 -8.53
C GLN A 300 10.85 20.83 -8.33
N LEU A 301 11.57 20.80 -7.21
CA LEU A 301 12.67 21.73 -6.94
C LEU A 301 13.80 21.59 -7.96
N LYS A 302 14.16 20.38 -8.37
CA LYS A 302 15.15 20.13 -9.42
C LYS A 302 14.74 20.74 -10.76
N THR A 303 13.46 20.64 -11.10
CA THR A 303 12.93 21.20 -12.37
C THR A 303 13.05 22.72 -12.39
N GLU A 304 12.77 23.40 -11.27
CA GLU A 304 12.99 24.83 -11.12
C GLU A 304 14.47 25.24 -11.30
N ASN A 305 15.38 24.27 -11.18
CA ASN A 305 16.82 24.43 -11.40
C ASN A 305 17.32 23.81 -12.73
N GLY A 306 16.42 23.54 -13.68
CA GLY A 306 16.75 23.13 -15.04
C GLY A 306 17.03 21.62 -15.23
N VAL A 307 16.72 20.77 -14.26
CA VAL A 307 16.85 19.30 -14.37
C VAL A 307 15.54 18.69 -14.86
N SER A 308 15.61 17.77 -15.82
CA SER A 308 14.43 17.04 -16.31
C SER A 308 13.82 16.19 -15.19
N PRO A 309 12.51 16.33 -14.89
CA PRO A 309 11.88 15.66 -13.76
C PRO A 309 11.44 14.24 -14.06
N ILE A 310 11.30 13.45 -13.01
CA ILE A 310 10.53 12.21 -13.02
C ILE A 310 9.04 12.59 -12.96
N PRO A 311 8.20 12.17 -13.93
CA PRO A 311 6.79 12.54 -13.94
C PRO A 311 6.01 11.90 -12.80
N ALA A 312 4.95 12.57 -12.37
CA ALA A 312 3.95 12.00 -11.48
C ALA A 312 3.28 10.78 -12.11
N LYS A 313 2.82 9.85 -11.27
CA LYS A 313 2.09 8.66 -11.72
C LYS A 313 0.77 8.55 -10.97
N THR A 314 -0.33 8.44 -11.71
CA THR A 314 -1.63 8.14 -11.15
C THR A 314 -1.68 6.72 -10.58
N HIS A 315 -2.62 6.47 -9.67
CA HIS A 315 -2.81 5.14 -9.12
C HIS A 315 -3.55 4.24 -10.14
N PRO A 316 -3.08 2.98 -10.41
CA PRO A 316 -3.72 2.08 -11.36
C PRO A 316 -5.21 1.88 -11.12
N LYS A 317 -5.66 1.79 -9.87
CA LYS A 317 -7.08 1.69 -9.51
C LYS A 317 -7.87 2.93 -9.94
N LYS A 318 -7.28 4.13 -9.85
CA LYS A 318 -7.91 5.36 -10.32
C LYS A 318 -8.00 5.39 -11.85
N ASP A 319 -7.00 4.87 -12.54
CA ASP A 319 -7.02 4.76 -14.01
C ASP A 319 -8.11 3.78 -14.47
N VAL A 320 -8.26 2.62 -13.82
CA VAL A 320 -9.35 1.67 -14.09
C VAL A 320 -10.69 2.31 -13.80
N TYR A 321 -10.83 3.00 -12.65
CA TYR A 321 -12.04 3.74 -12.30
C TYR A 321 -12.43 4.74 -13.39
N ASN A 322 -11.51 5.60 -13.81
CA ASN A 322 -11.76 6.61 -14.83
C ASN A 322 -12.19 5.99 -16.19
N LYS A 323 -11.54 4.88 -16.58
CA LYS A 323 -11.92 4.13 -17.78
C LYS A 323 -13.33 3.55 -17.67
N MET A 324 -13.69 3.01 -16.52
CA MET A 324 -15.02 2.45 -16.27
C MET A 324 -16.10 3.52 -16.29
N ILE A 325 -15.89 4.66 -15.61
CA ILE A 325 -16.82 5.78 -15.64
C ILE A 325 -16.97 6.32 -17.07
N GLY A 326 -15.88 6.48 -17.80
CA GLY A 326 -15.93 6.90 -19.21
C GLY A 326 -16.72 5.90 -20.10
N LEU A 327 -16.61 4.60 -19.84
CA LEU A 327 -17.37 3.56 -20.53
C LEU A 327 -18.86 3.67 -20.20
N LEU A 328 -19.24 3.82 -18.95
CA LEU A 328 -20.62 3.99 -18.52
C LEU A 328 -21.27 5.23 -19.15
N ILE A 329 -20.57 6.35 -19.16
CA ILE A 329 -21.03 7.59 -19.82
C ILE A 329 -21.24 7.34 -21.32
N LYS A 330 -20.27 6.73 -22.01
CA LYS A 330 -20.35 6.46 -23.45
C LYS A 330 -21.52 5.54 -23.82
N ILE A 331 -21.75 4.49 -23.02
CA ILE A 331 -22.89 3.57 -23.23
C ILE A 331 -24.22 4.35 -23.15
N ASN A 332 -24.28 5.37 -22.31
CA ASN A 332 -25.51 6.12 -22.02
C ASN A 332 -25.54 7.52 -22.67
N GLU A 333 -24.67 7.80 -23.66
CA GLU A 333 -24.54 9.12 -24.30
C GLU A 333 -25.85 9.62 -24.92
N LYS A 334 -26.66 8.72 -25.51
CA LYS A 334 -27.99 9.05 -26.03
C LYS A 334 -28.97 9.45 -24.94
N ALA A 335 -28.85 8.83 -23.77
CA ALA A 335 -29.67 9.15 -22.61
C ALA A 335 -29.31 10.51 -22.00
N GLU A 336 -28.06 10.94 -22.08
CA GLU A 336 -27.58 12.25 -21.63
C GLU A 336 -28.25 13.40 -22.43
N ASN A 337 -28.34 13.26 -23.76
CA ASN A 337 -28.87 14.28 -24.65
C ASN A 337 -30.38 14.53 -24.52
N SER A 338 -31.13 13.56 -23.98
CA SER A 338 -32.58 13.62 -23.80
C SER A 338 -33.02 13.08 -22.43
N TYR A 339 -32.24 13.37 -21.44
CA TYR A 339 -32.32 12.73 -20.13
C TYR A 339 -33.71 12.74 -19.48
N ILE A 340 -34.38 13.88 -19.37
CA ILE A 340 -35.66 13.97 -18.69
C ILE A 340 -36.74 13.13 -19.39
N GLN A 341 -36.80 13.23 -20.72
CA GLN A 341 -37.76 12.46 -21.51
C GLN A 341 -37.46 10.95 -21.44
N TRP A 342 -36.16 10.60 -21.57
CA TRP A 342 -35.73 9.21 -21.46
C TRP A 342 -36.00 8.64 -20.07
N ARG A 343 -35.66 9.36 -19.00
CA ARG A 343 -35.93 8.93 -17.62
C ARG A 343 -37.41 8.64 -17.40
N ASN A 344 -38.32 9.55 -17.78
CA ASN A 344 -39.76 9.40 -17.61
C ASN A 344 -40.26 8.20 -18.39
N LYS A 345 -39.83 8.04 -19.64
CA LYS A 345 -40.18 6.89 -20.48
C LYS A 345 -39.71 5.54 -19.89
N CYS A 346 -38.50 5.50 -19.35
CA CYS A 346 -37.97 4.29 -18.68
C CYS A 346 -38.73 3.97 -17.41
N PHE A 347 -39.05 4.99 -16.61
CA PHE A 347 -39.84 4.83 -15.39
C PHE A 347 -41.27 4.34 -15.69
N GLU A 348 -41.97 4.97 -16.64
CA GLU A 348 -43.29 4.56 -17.07
C GLU A 348 -43.33 3.13 -17.64
N LYS A 349 -42.31 2.76 -18.41
CA LYS A 349 -42.25 1.47 -19.09
C LYS A 349 -41.84 0.32 -18.19
N TYR A 350 -40.84 0.51 -17.35
CA TYR A 350 -40.17 -0.58 -16.66
C TYR A 350 -40.32 -0.57 -15.15
N GLY A 351 -40.51 0.59 -14.53
CA GLY A 351 -40.57 0.72 -13.06
C GLY A 351 -39.31 0.27 -12.32
N ARG A 352 -39.32 0.42 -11.01
CA ARG A 352 -38.19 0.05 -10.11
C ARG A 352 -37.97 -1.45 -10.07
N ASP A 353 -39.04 -2.22 -9.98
CA ASP A 353 -38.98 -3.68 -9.82
C ASP A 353 -38.28 -4.37 -10.99
N PHE A 354 -38.47 -3.83 -12.19
CA PHE A 354 -37.78 -4.34 -13.37
C PHE A 354 -36.23 -4.21 -13.20
N TYR A 355 -35.73 -3.05 -12.78
CA TYR A 355 -34.29 -2.84 -12.60
C TYR A 355 -33.74 -3.73 -11.51
N LEU A 356 -34.43 -3.87 -10.38
CA LEU A 356 -34.03 -4.77 -9.31
C LEU A 356 -34.01 -6.24 -9.78
N ALA A 357 -35.03 -6.67 -10.54
CA ALA A 357 -35.08 -8.02 -11.09
C ALA A 357 -33.89 -8.29 -12.04
N GLN A 358 -33.50 -7.30 -12.87
CA GLN A 358 -32.31 -7.42 -13.74
C GLN A 358 -31.02 -7.46 -12.93
N ILE A 359 -30.87 -6.62 -11.89
CA ILE A 359 -29.72 -6.64 -10.98
C ILE A 359 -29.57 -8.03 -10.34
N LYS A 360 -30.65 -8.61 -9.80
CA LYS A 360 -30.64 -9.95 -9.21
C LYS A 360 -30.29 -11.04 -10.22
N LYS A 361 -30.79 -10.92 -11.44
CA LYS A 361 -30.48 -11.86 -12.53
C LYS A 361 -28.99 -11.84 -12.89
N GLU A 362 -28.37 -10.66 -12.95
CA GLU A 362 -26.95 -10.55 -13.21
C GLU A 362 -26.12 -11.09 -12.03
N LEU A 363 -26.55 -10.83 -10.77
CA LEU A 363 -25.91 -11.41 -9.59
C LEU A 363 -25.91 -12.94 -9.62
N CYS A 364 -27.04 -13.60 -9.94
CA CYS A 364 -27.09 -15.05 -10.06
C CYS A 364 -26.09 -15.60 -11.08
N LYS A 365 -25.96 -14.94 -12.26
CA LYS A 365 -24.95 -15.33 -13.26
C LYS A 365 -23.52 -15.21 -12.74
N ILE A 366 -23.24 -14.17 -11.96
CA ILE A 366 -21.94 -13.97 -11.34
C ILE A 366 -21.65 -15.07 -10.31
N GLU A 367 -22.62 -15.35 -9.43
CA GLU A 367 -22.49 -16.41 -8.41
C GLU A 367 -22.22 -17.78 -9.04
N ASP A 368 -22.94 -18.12 -10.11
CA ASP A 368 -22.74 -19.36 -10.85
C ASP A 368 -21.34 -19.42 -11.49
N SER A 369 -20.86 -18.31 -12.05
CA SER A 369 -19.52 -18.23 -12.63
C SER A 369 -18.42 -18.38 -11.59
N VAL A 370 -18.63 -17.86 -10.36
CA VAL A 370 -17.69 -18.00 -9.24
C VAL A 370 -17.67 -19.44 -8.71
N LYS A 371 -18.85 -20.09 -8.55
CA LYS A 371 -18.96 -21.48 -8.09
C LYS A 371 -18.29 -22.46 -9.03
N ASN A 372 -18.33 -22.19 -10.32
CA ASN A 372 -17.68 -23.02 -11.36
C ASN A 372 -16.16 -22.78 -11.49
N GLY A 373 -15.51 -22.27 -10.44
CA GLY A 373 -14.07 -22.10 -10.35
C GLY A 373 -13.52 -20.80 -10.98
N GLY A 374 -14.38 -19.81 -11.24
CA GLY A 374 -13.93 -18.50 -11.74
C GLY A 374 -13.39 -18.50 -13.18
N ASN A 375 -13.58 -19.58 -13.93
CA ASN A 375 -13.01 -19.74 -15.28
C ASN A 375 -13.52 -18.74 -16.31
N ASN A 376 -14.58 -17.97 -15.99
CA ASN A 376 -15.11 -16.95 -16.88
C ASN A 376 -15.12 -15.55 -16.26
N ILE A 377 -13.92 -15.04 -15.97
CA ILE A 377 -13.75 -13.70 -15.38
C ILE A 377 -14.41 -12.61 -16.23
N LYS A 378 -14.40 -12.73 -17.56
CA LYS A 378 -15.03 -11.77 -18.46
C LYS A 378 -16.55 -11.72 -18.28
N GLN A 379 -17.19 -12.84 -17.93
CA GLN A 379 -18.62 -12.87 -17.63
C GLN A 379 -18.92 -12.20 -16.30
N ILE A 380 -18.05 -12.40 -15.31
CA ILE A 380 -18.15 -11.72 -14.01
C ILE A 380 -18.01 -10.21 -14.20
N GLU A 381 -16.98 -9.75 -14.93
CA GLU A 381 -16.75 -8.34 -15.27
C GLU A 381 -17.98 -7.72 -15.95
N ALA A 382 -18.51 -8.38 -16.98
CA ALA A 382 -19.69 -7.90 -17.70
C ALA A 382 -20.93 -7.79 -16.80
N GLY A 383 -21.13 -8.78 -15.91
CA GLY A 383 -22.23 -8.78 -14.94
C GLY A 383 -22.08 -7.66 -13.91
N VAL A 384 -20.89 -7.47 -13.36
CA VAL A 384 -20.60 -6.40 -12.39
C VAL A 384 -20.82 -5.02 -13.02
N LEU A 385 -20.32 -4.80 -14.25
CA LEU A 385 -20.53 -3.56 -14.99
C LEU A 385 -22.03 -3.30 -15.22
N ARG A 386 -22.79 -4.36 -15.56
CA ARG A 386 -24.24 -4.26 -15.77
C ARG A 386 -25.00 -3.93 -14.49
N ILE A 387 -24.59 -4.50 -13.35
CA ILE A 387 -25.16 -4.15 -12.03
C ILE A 387 -24.88 -2.68 -11.71
N ALA A 388 -23.66 -2.19 -11.91
CA ALA A 388 -23.33 -0.79 -11.72
C ALA A 388 -24.23 0.13 -12.56
N ASP A 389 -24.34 -0.15 -13.86
CA ASP A 389 -25.17 0.58 -14.81
C ASP A 389 -26.65 0.66 -14.36
N LEU A 390 -27.27 -0.49 -14.06
CA LEU A 390 -28.65 -0.57 -13.61
C LEU A 390 -28.90 0.17 -12.29
N SER A 391 -27.92 0.13 -11.37
CA SER A 391 -28.01 0.84 -10.09
C SER A 391 -27.92 2.36 -10.28
N VAL A 392 -27.09 2.84 -11.22
CA VAL A 392 -27.04 4.27 -11.57
C VAL A 392 -28.37 4.72 -12.18
N TYR A 393 -29.07 3.88 -12.97
CA TYR A 393 -30.41 4.20 -13.45
C TYR A 393 -31.43 4.38 -12.31
N LEU A 394 -31.40 3.49 -11.31
CA LEU A 394 -32.26 3.65 -10.12
C LEU A 394 -31.96 4.97 -9.38
N MET A 395 -30.66 5.31 -9.23
CA MET A 395 -30.28 6.60 -8.65
C MET A 395 -30.80 7.79 -9.46
N CYS A 396 -30.73 7.74 -10.79
CA CYS A 396 -31.27 8.78 -11.67
C CYS A 396 -32.77 8.98 -11.45
N MET A 397 -33.52 7.90 -11.34
CA MET A 397 -34.98 7.94 -11.11
C MET A 397 -35.33 8.62 -9.78
N GLU A 398 -34.65 8.24 -8.71
CA GLU A 398 -34.93 8.74 -7.36
C GLU A 398 -34.33 10.13 -7.10
N GLY A 399 -33.18 10.42 -7.67
CA GLY A 399 -32.44 11.68 -7.42
C GLY A 399 -32.84 12.84 -8.35
N ASN A 400 -33.66 12.60 -9.37
CA ASN A 400 -33.98 13.57 -10.41
C ASN A 400 -32.75 14.24 -11.05
N LYS A 401 -31.70 13.45 -11.33
CA LYS A 401 -30.41 13.85 -11.90
C LYS A 401 -30.13 13.14 -13.21
N SER A 402 -29.32 13.74 -14.07
CA SER A 402 -28.81 13.07 -15.27
C SER A 402 -27.89 11.89 -14.89
N TYR A 403 -27.64 11.02 -15.85
CA TYR A 403 -26.73 9.89 -15.65
C TYR A 403 -25.31 10.38 -15.28
N ARG A 404 -24.82 11.41 -15.96
CA ARG A 404 -23.51 12.03 -15.69
C ARG A 404 -23.45 12.69 -14.31
N GLU A 405 -24.46 13.48 -13.96
CA GLU A 405 -24.53 14.13 -12.63
C GLU A 405 -24.58 13.09 -11.49
N THR A 406 -25.26 11.97 -11.73
CA THR A 406 -25.34 10.86 -10.79
C THR A 406 -23.98 10.17 -10.63
N LEU A 407 -23.27 9.92 -11.71
CA LEU A 407 -21.90 9.40 -11.65
C LEU A 407 -20.93 10.35 -10.94
N CYS A 408 -21.09 11.68 -11.08
CA CYS A 408 -20.29 12.65 -10.34
C CYS A 408 -20.49 12.56 -8.83
N VAL A 409 -21.67 12.11 -8.34
CA VAL A 409 -21.88 11.86 -6.90
C VAL A 409 -21.01 10.70 -6.42
N ILE A 410 -20.94 9.62 -7.21
CA ILE A 410 -20.07 8.47 -6.94
C ILE A 410 -18.59 8.89 -7.01
N GLU A 411 -18.23 9.67 -8.02
CA GLU A 411 -16.84 10.10 -8.25
C GLU A 411 -16.27 10.93 -7.10
N LYS A 412 -17.06 11.84 -6.53
CA LYS A 412 -16.64 12.70 -5.41
C LYS A 412 -16.25 11.91 -4.16
N GLU A 413 -16.84 10.73 -3.98
CA GLU A 413 -16.62 9.87 -2.82
C GLU A 413 -15.65 8.73 -3.11
N TYR A 414 -15.24 8.54 -4.37
CA TYR A 414 -14.32 7.47 -4.73
C TYR A 414 -12.95 7.68 -4.08
N LYS A 415 -12.51 6.67 -3.37
CA LYS A 415 -11.18 6.60 -2.75
C LYS A 415 -10.44 5.36 -3.25
N VAL A 416 -9.12 5.47 -3.34
CA VAL A 416 -8.28 4.32 -3.62
C VAL A 416 -8.12 3.51 -2.34
N TYR A 417 -8.66 2.29 -2.32
CA TYR A 417 -8.51 1.39 -1.19
C TYR A 417 -7.53 0.27 -1.52
N LYS A 418 -6.80 -0.16 -0.50
CA LYS A 418 -6.19 -1.48 -0.54
C LYS A 418 -7.26 -2.50 -0.20
N ASP A 419 -7.73 -3.20 -1.22
CA ASP A 419 -8.72 -4.25 -1.05
C ASP A 419 -8.05 -5.51 -0.50
N LYS A 420 -8.44 -5.88 0.73
CA LYS A 420 -8.09 -7.17 1.31
C LYS A 420 -9.23 -8.15 1.06
N GLY A 421 -8.94 -9.30 0.49
CA GLY A 421 -9.93 -10.36 0.34
C GLY A 421 -9.89 -11.02 -1.04
N HIS A 422 -10.63 -12.12 -1.16
CA HIS A 422 -10.76 -12.88 -2.40
C HIS A 422 -11.99 -12.41 -3.19
N LEU A 423 -12.02 -12.73 -4.48
CA LEU A 423 -13.14 -12.40 -5.37
C LEU A 423 -14.49 -12.84 -4.78
N SER A 424 -14.56 -14.03 -4.17
CA SER A 424 -15.79 -14.55 -3.52
C SER A 424 -16.34 -13.57 -2.48
N ARG A 425 -15.47 -12.99 -1.64
CA ARG A 425 -15.90 -12.01 -0.63
C ARG A 425 -16.45 -10.74 -1.25
N ARG A 426 -15.85 -10.27 -2.36
CA ARG A 426 -16.37 -9.11 -3.09
C ARG A 426 -17.79 -9.36 -3.66
N ILE A 427 -18.03 -10.55 -4.14
CA ILE A 427 -19.36 -10.94 -4.63
C ILE A 427 -20.35 -11.08 -3.47
N GLU A 428 -19.94 -11.60 -2.31
CA GLU A 428 -20.76 -11.62 -1.09
C GLU A 428 -21.12 -10.20 -0.60
N ASP A 429 -20.17 -9.27 -0.63
CA ASP A 429 -20.41 -7.86 -0.29
C ASP A 429 -21.44 -7.25 -1.26
N LEU A 430 -21.26 -7.47 -2.57
CA LEU A 430 -22.21 -6.99 -3.58
C LEU A 430 -23.61 -7.59 -3.38
N LYS A 431 -23.70 -8.88 -3.08
CA LYS A 431 -24.96 -9.56 -2.78
C LYS A 431 -25.67 -8.92 -1.58
N ARG A 432 -24.93 -8.66 -0.49
CA ARG A 432 -25.50 -8.03 0.71
C ARG A 432 -26.10 -6.67 0.40
N GLU A 433 -25.42 -5.83 -0.40
CA GLU A 433 -25.95 -4.51 -0.78
C GLU A 433 -27.21 -4.65 -1.67
N ILE A 434 -27.25 -5.62 -2.57
CA ILE A 434 -28.42 -5.90 -3.39
C ILE A 434 -29.60 -6.41 -2.53
N ASP A 435 -29.32 -7.24 -1.53
CA ASP A 435 -30.34 -7.73 -0.58
C ASP A 435 -30.90 -6.58 0.28
N CYS A 436 -30.05 -5.64 0.71
CA CYS A 436 -30.49 -4.42 1.41
C CYS A 436 -31.38 -3.56 0.50
N LEU A 437 -30.98 -3.30 -0.74
CA LEU A 437 -31.79 -2.58 -1.72
C LEU A 437 -33.14 -3.29 -1.94
N SER A 438 -33.13 -4.62 -2.05
CA SER A 438 -34.35 -5.41 -2.27
C SER A 438 -35.37 -5.32 -1.13
N LYS A 439 -34.89 -5.32 0.12
CA LYS A 439 -35.75 -5.22 1.33
C LYS A 439 -36.47 -3.89 1.46
N ASP A 440 -35.84 -2.86 0.95
CA ASP A 440 -36.27 -1.48 1.14
C ASP A 440 -36.83 -0.82 -0.14
N MET A 441 -37.19 -1.61 -1.15
CA MET A 441 -37.72 -1.11 -2.43
C MET A 441 -39.03 -0.33 -2.31
N GLU A 442 -39.79 -0.52 -1.23
CA GLU A 442 -40.99 0.28 -0.93
C GLU A 442 -40.65 1.72 -0.53
N LYS A 443 -39.41 1.96 -0.07
CA LYS A 443 -38.91 3.31 0.21
C LYS A 443 -38.75 4.09 -1.09
N SER A 444 -38.82 5.40 -1.01
CA SER A 444 -38.69 6.31 -2.16
C SER A 444 -37.76 7.50 -1.84
N GLY A 445 -37.38 8.20 -2.88
CA GLY A 445 -36.57 9.42 -2.75
C GLY A 445 -35.15 9.16 -2.25
N GLN A 446 -34.69 9.96 -1.30
CA GLN A 446 -33.30 9.94 -0.84
C GLN A 446 -32.85 8.59 -0.25
N SER A 447 -33.75 7.85 0.42
CA SER A 447 -33.41 6.54 1.00
C SER A 447 -33.10 5.50 -0.08
N LEU A 448 -33.94 5.39 -1.11
CA LEU A 448 -33.70 4.46 -2.21
C LEU A 448 -32.49 4.89 -3.06
N PHE A 449 -32.29 6.18 -3.25
CA PHE A 449 -31.11 6.74 -3.90
C PHE A 449 -29.82 6.26 -3.22
N LEU A 450 -29.74 6.34 -1.88
CA LEU A 450 -28.55 5.92 -1.12
C LEU A 450 -28.32 4.40 -1.19
N LEU A 451 -29.37 3.60 -1.16
CA LEU A 451 -29.27 2.14 -1.31
C LEU A 451 -28.77 1.75 -2.71
N ALA A 452 -29.34 2.35 -3.74
CA ALA A 452 -28.89 2.13 -5.12
C ALA A 452 -27.44 2.61 -5.33
N LYS A 453 -27.06 3.72 -4.68
CA LYS A 453 -25.66 4.21 -4.68
C LYS A 453 -24.71 3.20 -4.04
N SER A 454 -25.08 2.60 -2.91
CA SER A 454 -24.25 1.59 -2.24
C SER A 454 -24.01 0.37 -3.15
N VAL A 455 -25.02 -0.09 -3.86
CA VAL A 455 -24.87 -1.17 -4.86
C VAL A 455 -23.94 -0.74 -6.00
N ALA A 456 -24.13 0.47 -6.56
CA ALA A 456 -23.28 1.00 -7.63
C ALA A 456 -21.83 1.11 -7.19
N ASP A 457 -21.55 1.70 -6.03
CA ASP A 457 -20.21 1.84 -5.45
C ASP A 457 -19.54 0.47 -5.26
N THR A 458 -20.26 -0.50 -4.71
CA THR A 458 -19.75 -1.85 -4.47
C THR A 458 -19.45 -2.58 -5.78
N ALA A 459 -20.31 -2.45 -6.79
CA ALA A 459 -20.09 -3.01 -8.13
C ALA A 459 -18.85 -2.38 -8.79
N ILE A 460 -18.73 -1.05 -8.76
CA ILE A 460 -17.56 -0.33 -9.32
C ILE A 460 -16.26 -0.78 -8.63
N ARG A 461 -16.27 -0.89 -7.31
CA ARG A 461 -15.09 -1.37 -6.55
C ARG A 461 -14.76 -2.83 -6.87
N THR A 462 -15.75 -3.67 -7.08
CA THR A 462 -15.55 -5.07 -7.48
C THR A 462 -14.87 -5.16 -8.85
N GLU A 463 -15.30 -4.37 -9.81
CA GLU A 463 -14.67 -4.30 -11.14
C GLU A 463 -13.22 -3.82 -11.08
N ILE A 464 -12.96 -2.78 -10.27
CA ILE A 464 -11.60 -2.28 -10.06
C ILE A 464 -10.71 -3.37 -9.46
N TYR A 465 -11.21 -4.07 -8.43
CA TYR A 465 -10.51 -5.19 -7.81
C TYR A 465 -10.16 -6.28 -8.83
N ILE A 466 -11.11 -6.67 -9.67
CA ILE A 466 -10.90 -7.69 -10.71
C ILE A 466 -9.77 -7.27 -11.66
N LYS A 467 -9.78 -6.02 -12.12
CA LYS A 467 -8.81 -5.51 -13.11
C LYS A 467 -7.45 -5.13 -12.53
N THR A 468 -7.30 -5.08 -11.23
CA THR A 468 -6.04 -4.71 -10.56
C THR A 468 -5.53 -5.81 -9.65
N ASP A 469 -6.09 -5.95 -8.45
CA ASP A 469 -5.58 -6.86 -7.42
C ASP A 469 -5.76 -8.33 -7.82
N TYR A 470 -6.96 -8.72 -8.28
CA TYR A 470 -7.21 -10.10 -8.71
C TYR A 470 -6.37 -10.50 -9.93
N ALA A 471 -6.24 -9.61 -10.92
CA ALA A 471 -5.40 -9.88 -12.09
C ALA A 471 -3.94 -10.10 -11.70
N SER A 472 -3.41 -9.27 -10.78
CA SER A 472 -2.04 -9.43 -10.26
C SER A 472 -1.86 -10.71 -9.45
N ASP A 473 -2.85 -11.10 -8.64
CA ASP A 473 -2.82 -12.34 -7.86
C ASP A 473 -2.83 -13.56 -8.77
N MET A 474 -3.63 -13.54 -9.83
CA MET A 474 -3.67 -14.62 -10.83
C MET A 474 -2.38 -14.73 -11.64
N GLU A 475 -1.75 -13.60 -11.98
CA GLU A 475 -0.44 -13.59 -12.64
C GLU A 475 0.64 -14.20 -11.75
N ARG A 476 0.68 -13.83 -10.45
CA ARG A 476 1.60 -14.42 -9.48
C ARG A 476 1.36 -15.93 -9.31
N LYS A 477 0.10 -16.36 -9.18
CA LYS A 477 -0.25 -17.78 -9.09
C LYS A 477 0.18 -18.56 -10.33
N HIS A 478 -0.02 -18.01 -11.51
CA HIS A 478 0.39 -18.62 -12.78
C HIS A 478 1.92 -18.72 -12.89
N ASN A 479 2.66 -17.67 -12.51
CA ASN A 479 4.12 -17.71 -12.48
C ASN A 479 4.62 -18.70 -11.44
N PHE A 480 3.95 -18.80 -10.29
CA PHE A 480 4.22 -19.80 -9.26
C PHE A 480 4.03 -21.23 -9.79
N GLU A 481 2.97 -21.53 -10.54
CA GLU A 481 2.71 -22.84 -11.13
C GLU A 481 3.70 -23.19 -12.24
N LYS A 482 4.20 -22.21 -13.00
CA LYS A 482 5.18 -22.36 -14.08
C LYS A 482 6.63 -22.37 -13.61
N SER A 483 6.92 -21.94 -12.38
CA SER A 483 8.29 -21.98 -11.86
C SER A 483 8.80 -23.44 -11.83
N PRO A 484 10.09 -23.70 -12.13
CA PRO A 484 10.59 -25.04 -12.41
C PRO A 484 10.27 -26.02 -11.30
N LYS A 485 9.49 -27.04 -11.67
CA LYS A 485 9.14 -28.14 -10.77
C LYS A 485 10.30 -29.11 -10.70
N LYS A 486 10.75 -29.42 -9.48
CA LYS A 486 11.37 -30.67 -8.99
C LYS A 486 12.50 -31.38 -9.77
N ASP A 487 12.59 -31.34 -11.09
CA ASP A 487 13.58 -32.15 -11.82
C ASP A 487 14.99 -31.56 -11.76
N VAL A 488 15.13 -30.25 -11.58
CA VAL A 488 16.42 -29.59 -11.39
C VAL A 488 16.96 -29.80 -9.96
N MET A 489 16.06 -29.97 -8.97
CA MET A 489 16.44 -30.15 -7.55
C MET A 489 17.10 -31.50 -7.26
N LYS A 490 16.72 -32.56 -7.96
CA LYS A 490 17.35 -33.88 -7.74
C LYS A 490 18.82 -33.92 -8.16
N ASN A 491 19.19 -33.17 -9.19
CA ASN A 491 20.55 -33.17 -9.71
C ASN A 491 21.52 -32.31 -8.89
N GLU A 492 21.07 -31.20 -8.28
CA GLU A 492 21.94 -30.36 -7.45
C GLU A 492 22.20 -30.96 -6.06
N ILE A 493 21.18 -31.63 -5.45
CA ILE A 493 21.35 -32.29 -4.15
C ILE A 493 22.25 -33.50 -4.23
N THR A 494 22.30 -34.23 -5.36
CA THR A 494 23.26 -35.30 -5.60
C THR A 494 24.69 -34.79 -5.77
N HIS A 495 24.91 -33.63 -6.35
CA HIS A 495 26.23 -33.00 -6.43
C HIS A 495 26.78 -32.56 -5.06
N ILE A 496 25.95 -31.96 -4.21
CA ILE A 496 26.39 -31.53 -2.87
C ILE A 496 26.71 -32.72 -1.94
N LYS A 497 25.97 -33.82 -2.05
CA LYS A 497 26.28 -35.06 -1.30
C LYS A 497 27.53 -35.80 -1.81
N GLY A 498 27.84 -35.66 -3.10
CA GLY A 498 29.06 -36.26 -3.70
C GLY A 498 30.34 -35.57 -3.23
N ASP A 499 30.31 -34.27 -2.99
CA ASP A 499 31.46 -33.49 -2.55
C ASP A 499 31.76 -33.66 -1.05
N GLU A 500 30.74 -33.98 -0.19
CA GLU A 500 30.98 -34.29 1.23
C GLU A 500 31.53 -35.69 1.49
N GLU A 501 31.26 -36.68 0.63
CA GLU A 501 31.85 -38.01 0.75
C GLU A 501 33.31 -38.08 0.24
N GLN A 502 33.73 -37.17 -0.63
CA GLN A 502 35.14 -37.10 -1.08
C GLN A 502 36.06 -36.35 -0.12
N CYS A 503 35.54 -35.51 0.79
CA CYS A 503 36.34 -34.86 1.83
C CYS A 503 36.60 -35.70 3.08
N LEU A 504 35.98 -36.86 3.21
CA LEU A 504 36.18 -37.78 4.35
C LEU A 504 37.15 -38.95 4.04
N THR A 505 37.77 -38.96 2.88
CA THR A 505 38.71 -40.01 2.43
C THR A 505 40.10 -39.51 1.98
N LEU A 506 40.50 -38.35 2.48
CA LEU A 506 41.90 -37.88 2.33
C LEU A 506 42.47 -37.53 3.70
#